data_fb4fc8b55d2c5c6bb70f4d036109ff91
#
_entry.id   fb4fc8b55d2c5c6bb70f4d036109ff91
#
_cell.length_a   1.000
_cell.length_b   1.000
_cell.length_c   1.000
_cell.angle_alpha   90.00
_cell.angle_beta   90.00
_cell.angle_gamma   90.00
#
_symmetry.space_group_name_H-M   'P 1'
#
loop_
_entity.id
_entity.type
_entity.pdbx_description
1 polymer ?
#
loop_
_entity_poly.entity_id
_entity_poly.type
_entity_poly.pdbx_seq_one_letter_code
_entity_poly.pdbx_strand_id
1 'polypeptide(L)'
;MRFPIATALLLLVAACARVPTETATPTPPPAPPVQQPRESGVLIGLTGPELAVRFGRPALQIKEGNSFKLQFRGPQCVLDAFLYPSNGGQYRVTHVETRSLAGTDTNQLACISALNAAA
;
A
#
# COMPACT_ATOMS: atom_id res chain seq x y z
N MET A 1 -19.14 25.59 81.69
CA MET A 1 -19.50 26.46 80.56
C MET A 1 -18.26 27.14 80.05
N ARG A 2 -17.73 26.68 78.95
CA ARG A 2 -16.82 27.38 78.04
C ARG A 2 -16.09 26.36 77.22
N PHE A 3 -16.55 26.20 75.99
CA PHE A 3 -15.87 25.37 74.98
C PHE A 3 -14.70 26.13 74.39
N PRO A 4 -13.55 25.54 74.25
CA PRO A 4 -12.57 26.03 73.30
C PRO A 4 -12.68 25.20 72.01
N ILE A 5 -12.84 25.94 70.95
CA ILE A 5 -12.86 25.49 69.58
C ILE A 5 -11.46 25.04 69.21
N ALA A 6 -11.29 23.75 68.99
CA ALA A 6 -10.05 23.22 68.41
C ALA A 6 -10.14 23.28 66.89
N THR A 7 -9.44 24.21 66.33
CA THR A 7 -9.25 24.38 64.89
C THR A 7 -8.32 23.27 64.36
N ALA A 8 -8.89 22.26 63.73
CA ALA A 8 -8.11 21.28 63.00
C ALA A 8 -7.68 21.82 61.64
N LEU A 9 -6.40 22.12 61.55
CA LEU A 9 -5.72 22.59 60.33
C LEU A 9 -5.52 21.35 59.42
N LEU A 10 -6.34 21.21 58.40
CA LEU A 10 -6.19 20.18 57.35
C LEU A 10 -5.09 20.57 56.43
N LEU A 11 -3.90 19.96 56.57
CA LEU A 11 -2.82 20.05 55.61
C LEU A 11 -3.13 19.19 54.37
N LEU A 12 -3.60 19.78 53.29
CA LEU A 12 -3.67 19.18 51.96
C LEU A 12 -2.25 19.04 51.39
N VAL A 13 -1.74 17.84 51.43
CA VAL A 13 -0.53 17.49 50.72
C VAL A 13 -0.90 17.23 49.26
N ALA A 14 -0.67 18.21 48.42
CA ALA A 14 -0.76 18.02 46.99
C ALA A 14 0.39 17.16 46.51
N ALA A 15 0.16 15.88 46.35
CA ALA A 15 1.10 14.97 45.70
C ALA A 15 1.08 15.29 44.19
N CYS A 16 2.05 16.10 43.75
CA CYS A 16 2.36 16.22 42.33
C CYS A 16 2.90 14.89 41.84
N ALA A 17 2.04 14.07 41.26
CA ALA A 17 2.46 12.91 40.51
C ALA A 17 3.26 13.42 39.28
N ARG A 18 4.57 13.30 39.37
CA ARG A 18 5.44 13.48 38.19
C ARG A 18 5.15 12.29 37.27
N VAL A 19 4.45 12.57 36.16
CA VAL A 19 4.39 11.66 35.05
C VAL A 19 5.81 11.53 34.51
N PRO A 20 6.42 10.34 34.45
CA PRO A 20 7.68 10.18 33.79
C PRO A 20 7.46 10.56 32.32
N THR A 21 8.13 11.64 31.90
CA THR A 21 8.22 11.96 30.48
C THR A 21 9.05 10.85 29.86
N GLU A 22 8.40 9.86 29.31
CA GLU A 22 9.02 8.90 28.43
C GLU A 22 9.62 9.72 27.29
N THR A 23 10.92 9.84 27.30
CA THR A 23 11.67 10.43 26.19
C THR A 23 11.40 9.53 24.99
N ALA A 24 10.42 9.93 24.17
CA ALA A 24 10.15 9.27 22.92
C ALA A 24 11.45 9.28 22.12
N THR A 25 12.10 8.11 22.03
CA THR A 25 13.21 7.90 21.09
C THR A 25 12.67 8.32 19.73
N PRO A 26 13.29 9.27 19.02
CA PRO A 26 12.82 9.68 17.71
C PRO A 26 12.78 8.44 16.83
N THR A 27 11.56 8.04 16.44
CA THR A 27 11.36 7.00 15.44
C THR A 27 12.13 7.43 14.20
N PRO A 28 13.08 6.62 13.69
CA PRO A 28 13.76 6.97 12.45
C PRO A 28 12.70 7.24 11.38
N PRO A 29 12.87 8.27 10.54
CA PRO A 29 11.95 8.52 9.45
C PRO A 29 11.79 7.22 8.66
N PRO A 30 10.54 6.89 8.22
CA PRO A 30 10.31 5.72 7.40
C PRO A 30 11.29 5.77 6.23
N ALA A 31 12.04 4.69 6.04
CA ALA A 31 12.94 4.57 4.90
C ALA A 31 12.12 4.86 3.63
N PRO A 32 12.62 5.68 2.70
CA PRO A 32 11.93 5.91 1.44
C PRO A 32 11.62 4.53 0.83
N PRO A 33 10.41 4.35 0.24
CA PRO A 33 10.06 3.09 -0.37
C PRO A 33 11.19 2.70 -1.31
N VAL A 34 11.77 1.52 -1.10
CA VAL A 34 12.76 0.97 -2.02
C VAL A 34 12.05 0.86 -3.35
N GLN A 35 12.31 1.79 -4.23
CA GLN A 35 11.83 1.70 -5.60
C GLN A 35 12.55 0.50 -6.21
N GLN A 36 11.86 -0.63 -6.27
CA GLN A 36 12.33 -1.74 -7.07
C GLN A 36 12.61 -1.22 -8.47
N PRO A 37 13.72 -1.63 -9.10
CA PRO A 37 13.99 -1.24 -10.48
C PRO A 37 12.73 -1.55 -11.29
N ARG A 38 12.10 -0.50 -11.77
CA ARG A 38 10.92 -0.63 -12.62
C ARG A 38 11.40 -1.16 -13.97
N GLU A 39 11.48 -2.46 -14.12
CA GLU A 39 11.60 -3.10 -15.42
C GLU A 39 10.26 -2.98 -16.18
N SER A 40 9.70 -1.79 -16.11
CA SER A 40 8.34 -1.43 -16.51
C SER A 40 8.15 -1.38 -18.01
N GLY A 41 9.22 -1.57 -18.81
CA GLY A 41 9.15 -1.36 -20.25
C GLY A 41 8.33 -2.39 -21.02
N VAL A 42 8.24 -3.61 -20.53
CA VAL A 42 7.72 -4.75 -21.32
C VAL A 42 6.21 -4.69 -21.57
N LEU A 43 5.45 -4.12 -20.64
CA LEU A 43 3.98 -4.03 -20.73
C LEU A 43 3.48 -2.61 -20.96
N ILE A 44 4.32 -1.61 -20.79
CA ILE A 44 3.94 -0.21 -20.96
C ILE A 44 3.52 0.06 -22.40
N GLY A 45 2.40 0.75 -22.58
CA GLY A 45 1.84 1.09 -23.88
C GLY A 45 0.92 0.00 -24.47
N LEU A 46 0.89 -1.21 -23.93
CA LEU A 46 -0.04 -2.23 -24.37
C LEU A 46 -1.49 -1.86 -24.02
N THR A 47 -2.39 -2.30 -24.86
CA THR A 47 -3.85 -2.18 -24.64
C THR A 47 -4.39 -3.36 -23.83
N GLY A 48 -5.60 -3.24 -23.31
CA GLY A 48 -6.28 -4.34 -22.62
C GLY A 48 -6.41 -5.61 -23.46
N PRO A 49 -6.83 -5.52 -24.72
CA PRO A 49 -6.85 -6.69 -25.62
C PRO A 49 -5.49 -7.35 -25.83
N GLU A 50 -4.42 -6.57 -25.98
CA GLU A 50 -3.06 -7.11 -26.12
C GLU A 50 -2.60 -7.82 -24.85
N LEU A 51 -2.95 -7.30 -23.67
CA LEU A 51 -2.71 -8.00 -22.41
C LEU A 51 -3.51 -9.31 -22.31
N ALA A 52 -4.75 -9.30 -22.77
CA ALA A 52 -5.60 -10.50 -22.75
C ALA A 52 -5.10 -11.58 -23.74
N VAL A 53 -4.53 -11.18 -24.87
CA VAL A 53 -3.85 -12.13 -25.77
C VAL A 53 -2.63 -12.76 -25.10
N ARG A 54 -1.91 -11.96 -24.32
CA ARG A 54 -0.66 -12.38 -23.68
C ARG A 54 -0.87 -13.26 -22.44
N PHE A 55 -1.83 -12.89 -21.58
CA PHE A 55 -2.02 -13.49 -20.26
C PHE A 55 -3.36 -14.23 -20.12
N GLY A 56 -4.17 -14.22 -21.16
CA GLY A 56 -5.52 -14.73 -21.07
C GLY A 56 -6.49 -13.71 -20.49
N ARG A 57 -7.68 -14.15 -20.13
CA ARG A 57 -8.72 -13.29 -19.59
C ARG A 57 -8.32 -12.73 -18.22
N PRO A 58 -8.45 -11.42 -17.97
CA PRO A 58 -8.19 -10.88 -16.65
C PRO A 58 -9.14 -11.47 -15.61
N ALA A 59 -8.61 -11.76 -14.42
CA ALA A 59 -9.39 -12.24 -13.28
C ALA A 59 -10.33 -11.16 -12.74
N LEU A 60 -9.93 -9.90 -12.89
CA LEU A 60 -10.69 -8.74 -12.42
C LEU A 60 -10.46 -7.55 -13.35
N GLN A 61 -11.52 -6.80 -13.61
CA GLN A 61 -11.47 -5.52 -14.32
C GLN A 61 -12.24 -4.49 -13.52
N ILE A 62 -11.59 -3.40 -13.15
CA ILE A 62 -12.19 -2.30 -12.39
C ILE A 62 -11.99 -1.01 -13.16
N LYS A 63 -13.03 -0.20 -13.23
CA LYS A 63 -12.96 1.18 -13.71
C LYS A 63 -12.82 2.11 -12.50
N GLU A 64 -11.77 2.91 -12.48
CA GLU A 64 -11.48 3.89 -11.43
C GLU A 64 -11.32 5.28 -12.07
N GLY A 65 -12.37 6.12 -11.97
CA GLY A 65 -12.37 7.42 -12.64
C GLY A 65 -12.20 7.30 -14.13
N ASN A 66 -11.10 7.84 -14.67
CA ASN A 66 -10.73 7.75 -16.10
C ASN A 66 -9.72 6.63 -16.39
N SER A 67 -9.50 5.71 -15.48
CA SER A 67 -8.58 4.60 -15.66
C SER A 67 -9.27 3.24 -15.56
N PHE A 68 -8.61 2.22 -16.10
CA PHE A 68 -8.95 0.83 -15.86
C PHE A 68 -7.81 0.11 -15.16
N LYS A 69 -8.16 -0.72 -14.20
CA LYS A 69 -7.25 -1.68 -13.59
C LYS A 69 -7.64 -3.07 -14.09
N LEU A 70 -6.70 -3.76 -14.71
CA LEU A 70 -6.83 -5.16 -15.10
C LEU A 70 -5.93 -6.00 -14.20
N GLN A 71 -6.50 -7.00 -13.57
CA GLN A 71 -5.79 -7.93 -12.71
C GLN A 71 -5.66 -9.29 -13.40
N PHE A 72 -4.43 -9.77 -13.50
CA PHE A 72 -4.11 -11.12 -13.96
C PHE A 72 -3.58 -11.92 -12.79
N ARG A 73 -4.14 -13.10 -12.57
CA ARG A 73 -3.78 -13.97 -11.45
C ARG A 73 -3.24 -15.28 -11.97
N GLY A 74 -2.01 -15.58 -11.63
CA GLY A 74 -1.36 -16.86 -11.89
C GLY A 74 -1.20 -17.71 -10.61
N PRO A 75 -0.59 -18.88 -10.74
CA PRO A 75 -0.36 -19.78 -9.60
C PRO A 75 0.69 -19.25 -8.62
N GLN A 76 1.52 -18.29 -9.01
CA GLN A 76 2.64 -17.78 -8.21
C GLN A 76 2.50 -16.29 -7.82
N CYS A 77 1.77 -15.50 -8.61
CA CYS A 77 1.68 -14.06 -8.42
C CYS A 77 0.41 -13.46 -9.00
N VAL A 78 0.20 -12.21 -8.64
CA VAL A 78 -0.85 -11.35 -9.17
C VAL A 78 -0.18 -10.15 -9.83
N LEU A 79 -0.63 -9.78 -11.03
CA LEU A 79 -0.22 -8.61 -11.77
C LEU A 79 -1.41 -7.67 -11.94
N ASP A 80 -1.26 -6.43 -11.53
CA ASP A 80 -2.21 -5.36 -11.73
C ASP A 80 -1.67 -4.39 -12.79
N ALA A 81 -2.36 -4.26 -13.91
CA ALA A 81 -2.05 -3.31 -14.97
C ALA A 81 -3.02 -2.14 -14.89
N PHE A 82 -2.48 -0.93 -14.88
CA PHE A 82 -3.25 0.31 -14.85
C PHE A 82 -3.19 0.98 -16.21
N LEU A 83 -4.35 1.16 -16.83
CA LEU A 83 -4.50 1.70 -18.16
C LEU A 83 -5.18 3.06 -18.10
N TYR A 84 -4.60 4.02 -18.79
CA TYR A 84 -5.13 5.37 -18.93
C TYR A 84 -5.37 5.69 -20.40
N PRO A 85 -6.29 6.62 -20.72
CA PRO A 85 -6.53 7.04 -22.10
C PRO A 85 -5.28 7.72 -22.66
N SER A 86 -4.86 7.27 -23.83
CA SER A 86 -3.77 7.88 -24.61
C SER A 86 -4.33 8.91 -25.59
N ASN A 87 -3.43 9.57 -26.38
CA ASN A 87 -3.78 10.57 -27.40
C ASN A 87 -4.70 10.01 -28.45
N GLY A 88 -5.23 9.04 -28.63
CA GLY A 88 -6.25 8.50 -29.54
C GLY A 88 -7.52 8.04 -28.81
N GLY A 89 -7.62 8.30 -27.49
CA GLY A 89 -8.71 7.84 -26.67
C GLY A 89 -8.62 6.35 -26.30
N GLN A 90 -7.62 5.63 -26.80
CA GLN A 90 -7.40 4.23 -26.49
C GLN A 90 -6.69 4.07 -25.15
N TYR A 91 -7.18 3.17 -24.30
CA TYR A 91 -6.57 2.89 -23.01
C TYR A 91 -5.30 2.06 -23.18
N ARG A 92 -4.20 2.56 -22.59
CA ARG A 92 -2.89 1.91 -22.61
C ARG A 92 -2.29 1.81 -21.23
N VAL A 93 -1.52 0.77 -21.00
CA VAL A 93 -0.79 0.56 -19.75
C VAL A 93 0.20 1.68 -19.52
N THR A 94 0.11 2.32 -18.37
CA THR A 94 1.06 3.33 -17.89
C THR A 94 1.80 2.90 -16.65
N HIS A 95 1.25 1.93 -15.91
CA HIS A 95 1.83 1.44 -14.67
C HIS A 95 1.47 -0.03 -14.46
N VAL A 96 2.39 -0.78 -13.84
CA VAL A 96 2.21 -2.19 -13.52
C VAL A 96 2.71 -2.45 -12.10
N GLU A 97 1.94 -3.19 -11.33
CA GLU A 97 2.31 -3.67 -10.01
C GLU A 97 2.23 -5.19 -9.98
N THR A 98 3.15 -5.82 -9.27
CA THR A 98 3.14 -7.26 -9.05
C THR A 98 3.31 -7.59 -7.58
N ARG A 99 2.61 -8.62 -7.14
CA ARG A 99 2.70 -9.12 -5.78
C ARG A 99 2.61 -10.64 -5.76
N SER A 100 3.15 -11.25 -4.72
CA SER A 100 2.95 -12.67 -4.45
C SER A 100 1.47 -12.94 -4.09
N LEU A 101 1.08 -14.20 -4.05
CA LEU A 101 -0.26 -14.57 -3.59
C LEU A 101 -0.50 -14.22 -2.11
N ALA A 102 0.57 -14.05 -1.33
CA ALA A 102 0.51 -13.57 0.05
C ALA A 102 0.40 -12.04 0.17
N GLY A 103 0.45 -11.30 -0.94
CA GLY A 103 0.32 -9.84 -0.98
C GLY A 103 1.63 -9.07 -0.80
N THR A 104 2.78 -9.75 -0.76
CA THR A 104 4.10 -9.12 -0.70
C THR A 104 4.62 -8.76 -2.09
N ASP A 105 5.51 -7.79 -2.16
CA ASP A 105 6.18 -7.42 -3.41
C ASP A 105 6.91 -8.64 -4.02
N THR A 106 6.89 -8.72 -5.34
CA THR A 106 7.60 -9.75 -6.08
C THR A 106 8.29 -9.17 -7.31
N ASN A 107 9.26 -9.90 -7.84
CA ASN A 107 9.94 -9.49 -9.06
C ASN A 107 8.96 -9.47 -10.24
N GLN A 108 8.87 -8.33 -10.92
CA GLN A 108 7.91 -8.11 -12.00
C GLN A 108 8.15 -9.00 -13.20
N LEU A 109 9.40 -9.14 -13.66
CA LEU A 109 9.71 -10.00 -14.80
C LEU A 109 9.44 -11.47 -14.51
N ALA A 110 9.75 -11.92 -13.30
CA ALA A 110 9.45 -13.30 -12.88
C ALA A 110 7.94 -13.55 -12.87
N CYS A 111 7.15 -12.59 -12.39
CA CYS A 111 5.69 -12.67 -12.42
C CYS A 111 5.15 -12.70 -13.86
N ILE A 112 5.61 -11.81 -14.73
CA ILE A 112 5.24 -11.78 -16.15
C ILE A 112 5.56 -13.12 -16.84
N SER A 113 6.75 -13.66 -16.57
CA SER A 113 7.16 -14.94 -17.12
C SER A 113 6.26 -16.09 -16.64
N ALA A 114 5.93 -16.10 -15.35
CA ALA A 114 5.03 -17.12 -14.77
C ALA A 114 3.60 -17.03 -15.35
N LEU A 115 3.09 -15.82 -15.55
CA LEU A 115 1.78 -15.61 -16.17
C LEU A 115 1.76 -16.04 -17.64
N ASN A 116 2.80 -15.72 -18.40
CA ASN A 116 2.94 -16.19 -19.79
C ASN A 116 2.96 -17.73 -19.90
N ALA A 117 3.62 -18.40 -18.98
CA ALA A 117 3.70 -19.86 -18.95
C ALA A 117 2.37 -20.53 -18.57
N ALA A 118 1.50 -19.83 -17.84
CA ALA A 118 0.20 -20.31 -17.39
C ALA A 118 -0.96 -19.95 -18.34
N ALA A 119 -0.70 -19.10 -19.34
CA ALA A 119 -1.70 -18.63 -20.30
C ALA A 119 -2.05 -19.71 -21.37
#